data_3c56e2c6399caac87524a3561ad3231e
#
_entry.id   3c56e2c6399caac87524a3561ad3231e
#
_cell.length_a   1.000
_cell.length_b   1.000
_cell.length_c   1.000
_cell.angle_alpha   90.00
_cell.angle_beta   90.00
_cell.angle_gamma   90.00
#
_symmetry.space_group_name_H-M   'P 1'
#
loop_
_entity.id
_entity.type
_entity.pdbx_description
1 polymer ?
#
loop_
_entity_poly.entity_id
_entity_poly.type
_entity_poly.pdbx_seq_one_letter_code
_entity_poly.pdbx_strand_id
1 'polypeptide(L)'
;MAQLSRFGVSLEDDLLEAFDKSIGGQGYQNRSEAIRDLIRDHLIQKKVGRGNEEVVGVISLLYDHRTHHLSDVLADMQHKASVIVNASLHIHLDAHNCLEVIVVRGAADKVHEVAGKLIATKGVQNGRLTTTATEIKH
;
A
#
# COMPACT_ATOMS: atom_id res chain seq x y z
N MET A 1 28.81 5.98 -13.89
CA MET A 1 28.08 7.26 -13.81
C MET A 1 26.83 7.21 -14.67
N ALA A 2 25.72 7.63 -14.10
CA ALA A 2 24.48 7.69 -14.85
C ALA A 2 24.50 8.89 -15.82
N GLN A 3 24.09 8.66 -17.07
CA GLN A 3 23.85 9.74 -18.01
C GLN A 3 22.49 10.37 -17.70
N LEU A 4 22.42 11.70 -17.78
CA LEU A 4 21.20 12.43 -17.57
C LEU A 4 20.49 12.68 -18.90
N SER A 5 19.21 12.39 -18.94
CA SER A 5 18.34 12.75 -20.05
C SER A 5 17.35 13.80 -19.58
N ARG A 6 16.98 14.71 -20.48
CA ARG A 6 15.98 15.73 -20.21
C ARG A 6 14.73 15.46 -21.05
N PHE A 7 13.58 15.66 -20.44
CA PHE A 7 12.31 15.53 -21.13
C PHE A 7 11.34 16.59 -20.65
N GLY A 8 10.32 16.85 -21.41
CA GLY A 8 9.29 17.82 -21.08
C GLY A 8 7.92 17.18 -20.97
N VAL A 9 7.06 17.78 -20.15
CA VAL A 9 5.68 17.36 -19.97
C VAL A 9 4.77 18.59 -20.08
N SER A 10 3.68 18.44 -20.81
CA SER A 10 2.63 19.45 -20.89
C SER A 10 1.53 19.12 -19.90
N LEU A 11 1.22 20.06 -19.02
CA LEU A 11 0.18 19.92 -18.00
C LEU A 11 -0.78 21.12 -18.09
N GLU A 12 -2.00 20.89 -17.66
CA GLU A 12 -2.93 21.99 -17.43
C GLU A 12 -2.41 22.88 -16.28
N ASP A 13 -2.64 24.17 -16.37
CA ASP A 13 -2.08 25.14 -15.41
C ASP A 13 -2.50 24.84 -13.97
N ASP A 14 -3.75 24.50 -13.75
CA ASP A 14 -4.27 24.18 -12.41
C ASP A 14 -3.65 22.90 -11.83
N LEU A 15 -3.39 21.92 -12.67
CA LEU A 15 -2.73 20.68 -12.25
C LEU A 15 -1.27 20.95 -11.85
N LEU A 16 -0.57 21.75 -12.62
CA LEU A 16 0.81 22.12 -12.30
C LEU A 16 0.88 22.93 -11.01
N GLU A 17 -0.03 23.87 -10.82
CA GLU A 17 -0.09 24.67 -9.59
C GLU A 17 -0.34 23.77 -8.36
N ALA A 18 -1.27 22.83 -8.46
CA ALA A 18 -1.54 21.87 -7.40
C ALA A 18 -0.32 21.01 -7.09
N PHE A 19 0.40 20.56 -8.11
CA PHE A 19 1.61 19.79 -7.96
C PHE A 19 2.71 20.57 -7.25
N ASP A 20 2.98 21.80 -7.70
CA ASP A 20 4.00 22.66 -7.11
C ASP A 20 3.72 22.93 -5.63
N LYS A 21 2.47 23.16 -5.29
CA LYS A 21 2.03 23.39 -3.91
C LYS A 21 2.24 22.14 -3.06
N SER A 22 1.90 20.98 -3.59
CA SER A 22 2.05 19.70 -2.91
C SER A 22 3.51 19.38 -2.61
N ILE A 23 4.39 19.50 -3.61
CA ILE A 23 5.81 19.17 -3.45
C ILE A 23 6.54 20.17 -2.56
N GLY A 24 6.13 21.44 -2.57
CA GLY A 24 6.65 22.44 -1.65
C GLY A 24 6.39 22.08 -0.19
N GLY A 25 5.19 21.60 0.10
CA GLY A 25 4.83 21.09 1.43
C GLY A 25 5.58 19.86 1.85
N GLN A 26 6.08 19.06 0.90
CA GLN A 26 6.87 17.86 1.16
C GLN A 26 8.38 18.12 1.29
N GLY A 27 8.80 19.38 1.11
CA GLY A 27 10.21 19.76 1.28
C GLY A 27 11.07 19.61 0.03
N TYR A 28 10.48 19.33 -1.14
CA TYR A 28 11.24 19.27 -2.38
C TYR A 28 11.71 20.66 -2.81
N GLN A 29 12.96 20.76 -3.23
CA GLN A 29 13.55 22.04 -3.67
C GLN A 29 13.19 22.36 -5.12
N ASN A 30 12.91 21.35 -5.93
CA ASN A 30 12.57 21.53 -7.34
C ASN A 30 11.73 20.38 -7.87
N ARG A 31 11.10 20.61 -9.03
CA ARG A 31 10.24 19.63 -9.68
C ARG A 31 11.00 18.37 -10.09
N SER A 32 12.23 18.51 -10.54
CA SER A 32 13.02 17.37 -11.00
C SER A 32 13.25 16.33 -9.91
N GLU A 33 13.54 16.77 -8.69
CA GLU A 33 13.67 15.87 -7.54
C GLU A 33 12.37 15.13 -7.25
N ALA A 34 11.27 15.88 -7.17
CA ALA A 34 9.96 15.30 -6.91
C ALA A 34 9.55 14.29 -7.97
N ILE A 35 9.78 14.62 -9.24
CA ILE A 35 9.44 13.72 -10.36
C ILE A 35 10.31 12.47 -10.33
N ARG A 36 11.61 12.59 -10.05
CA ARG A 36 12.48 11.41 -9.90
C ARG A 36 11.98 10.46 -8.82
N ASP A 37 11.58 11.00 -7.68
CA ASP A 37 11.04 10.17 -6.59
C ASP A 37 9.72 9.51 -6.96
N LEU A 38 8.83 10.22 -7.66
CA LEU A 38 7.59 9.64 -8.16
C LEU A 38 7.84 8.51 -9.14
N ILE A 39 8.82 8.68 -10.04
CA ILE A 39 9.18 7.63 -11.01
C ILE A 39 9.75 6.41 -10.30
N ARG A 40 10.67 6.62 -9.36
CA ARG A 40 11.25 5.52 -8.58
C ARG A 40 10.18 4.75 -7.81
N ASP A 41 9.30 5.47 -7.15
CA ASP A 41 8.20 4.86 -6.39
C ASP A 41 7.28 4.05 -7.31
N HIS A 42 6.90 4.61 -8.46
CA HIS A 42 6.08 3.90 -9.45
C HIS A 42 6.73 2.59 -9.91
N LEU A 43 8.03 2.62 -10.19
CA LEU A 43 8.76 1.43 -10.64
C LEU A 43 8.87 0.39 -9.53
N ILE A 44 9.12 0.82 -8.30
CA ILE A 44 9.14 -0.07 -7.13
C ILE A 44 7.78 -0.74 -6.94
N GLN A 45 6.69 0.02 -6.99
CA GLN A 45 5.35 -0.53 -6.83
C GLN A 45 5.02 -1.54 -7.93
N LYS A 46 5.42 -1.28 -9.16
CA LYS A 46 5.25 -2.25 -10.26
C LYS A 46 6.04 -3.53 -10.04
N LYS A 47 7.26 -3.41 -9.54
CA LYS A 47 8.13 -4.57 -9.30
C LYS A 47 7.61 -5.44 -8.17
N VAL A 48 7.22 -4.83 -7.04
CA VAL A 48 6.73 -5.55 -5.86
C VAL A 48 5.32 -6.12 -6.05
N GLY A 49 4.64 -5.75 -7.13
CA GLY A 49 3.31 -6.26 -7.45
C GLY A 49 3.30 -7.56 -8.24
N ARG A 50 4.44 -8.16 -8.55
CA ARG A 50 4.52 -9.26 -9.51
C ARG A 50 5.33 -10.46 -9.04
N GLY A 51 4.84 -11.64 -9.40
CA GLY A 51 5.59 -12.89 -9.39
C GLY A 51 5.94 -13.42 -8.03
N ASN A 52 7.10 -14.05 -7.98
CA ASN A 52 7.59 -14.75 -6.81
C ASN A 52 8.59 -13.93 -5.98
N GLU A 53 8.84 -12.69 -6.36
CA GLU A 53 9.71 -11.84 -5.55
C GLU A 53 9.10 -11.65 -4.17
N GLU A 54 9.94 -11.74 -3.15
CA GLU A 54 9.50 -11.54 -1.79
C GLU A 54 9.21 -10.07 -1.52
N VAL A 55 8.04 -9.81 -0.93
CA VAL A 55 7.63 -8.47 -0.54
C VAL A 55 7.15 -8.48 0.91
N VAL A 56 7.23 -7.33 1.54
CA VAL A 56 6.55 -7.05 2.81
C VAL A 56 5.38 -6.14 2.50
N GLY A 57 4.23 -6.44 3.07
CA GLY A 57 3.04 -5.64 2.88
C GLY A 57 2.37 -5.28 4.17
N VAL A 58 1.62 -4.20 4.13
CA VAL A 58 0.72 -3.79 5.20
C VAL A 58 -0.68 -3.71 4.62
N ILE A 59 -1.59 -4.48 5.19
CA ILE A 59 -3.00 -4.45 4.82
C ILE A 59 -3.73 -3.68 5.90
N SER A 60 -4.46 -2.63 5.53
CA SER A 60 -5.35 -1.93 6.44
C SER A 60 -6.79 -2.21 6.05
N LEU A 61 -7.60 -2.60 7.04
CA LEU A 61 -9.03 -2.89 6.86
C LEU A 61 -9.81 -2.02 7.82
N LEU A 62 -10.81 -1.33 7.30
CA LEU A 62 -11.76 -0.57 8.10
C LEU A 62 -13.10 -1.28 8.08
N TYR A 63 -13.66 -1.57 9.25
CA TYR A 63 -14.96 -2.22 9.33
C TYR A 63 -15.66 -1.90 10.65
N ASP A 64 -16.97 -2.12 10.69
CA ASP A 64 -17.77 -1.99 11.90
C ASP A 64 -17.66 -3.30 12.69
N HIS A 65 -17.09 -3.24 13.90
CA HIS A 65 -16.88 -4.43 14.73
C HIS A 65 -18.19 -5.11 15.16
N ARG A 66 -19.32 -4.42 15.03
CA ARG A 66 -20.64 -5.00 15.33
C ARG A 66 -21.19 -5.85 14.19
N THR A 67 -20.56 -5.78 13.00
CA THR A 67 -20.96 -6.62 11.87
C THR A 67 -20.83 -8.09 12.25
N HIS A 68 -21.94 -8.81 12.13
CA HIS A 68 -22.06 -10.17 12.63
C HIS A 68 -20.99 -11.12 12.04
N HIS A 69 -20.23 -11.76 12.91
CA HIS A 69 -19.17 -12.73 12.59
C HIS A 69 -17.99 -12.18 11.77
N LEU A 70 -17.96 -10.90 11.44
CA LEU A 70 -16.90 -10.37 10.56
C LEU A 70 -15.51 -10.52 11.18
N SER A 71 -15.36 -10.15 12.46
CA SER A 71 -14.08 -10.31 13.17
C SER A 71 -13.60 -11.75 13.15
N ASP A 72 -14.50 -12.70 13.36
CA ASP A 72 -14.18 -14.13 13.36
C ASP A 72 -13.78 -14.61 11.97
N VAL A 73 -14.48 -14.16 10.93
CA VAL A 73 -14.16 -14.49 9.54
C VAL A 73 -12.77 -13.97 9.17
N LEU A 74 -12.48 -12.73 9.52
CA LEU A 74 -11.17 -12.12 9.23
C LEU A 74 -10.05 -12.82 10.00
N ALA A 75 -10.28 -13.17 11.26
CA ALA A 75 -9.31 -13.91 12.07
C ALA A 75 -9.04 -15.30 11.49
N ASP A 76 -10.09 -16.01 11.07
CA ASP A 76 -9.96 -17.33 10.46
C ASP A 76 -9.17 -17.27 9.15
N MET A 77 -9.46 -16.30 8.31
CA MET A 77 -8.73 -16.10 7.04
C MET A 77 -7.24 -15.83 7.28
N GLN A 78 -6.92 -15.03 8.28
CA GLN A 78 -5.52 -14.76 8.66
C GLN A 78 -4.84 -16.01 9.20
N HIS A 79 -5.54 -16.79 10.00
CA HIS A 79 -5.01 -18.03 10.53
C HIS A 79 -4.69 -19.03 9.42
N LYS A 80 -5.58 -19.16 8.44
CA LYS A 80 -5.36 -20.03 7.27
C LYS A 80 -4.20 -19.54 6.39
N ALA A 81 -3.90 -18.25 6.43
CA ALA A 81 -2.79 -17.64 5.69
C ALA A 81 -1.58 -17.39 6.60
N SER A 82 -1.40 -18.17 7.66
CA SER A 82 -0.36 -17.93 8.67
C SER A 82 1.08 -17.97 8.13
N VAL A 83 1.31 -18.60 6.99
CA VAL A 83 2.63 -18.59 6.32
C VAL A 83 2.95 -17.19 5.79
N ILE A 84 1.94 -16.41 5.41
CA ILE A 84 2.07 -15.07 4.86
C ILE A 84 1.88 -14.01 5.93
N VAL A 85 0.92 -14.20 6.84
CA VAL A 85 0.58 -13.21 7.87
C VAL A 85 1.55 -13.31 9.03
N ASN A 86 2.28 -12.23 9.30
CA ASN A 86 3.27 -12.16 10.37
C ASN A 86 2.68 -11.63 11.67
N ALA A 87 1.83 -10.63 11.59
CA ALA A 87 1.25 -9.98 12.76
C ALA A 87 -0.02 -9.25 12.37
N SER A 88 -0.87 -9.01 13.34
CA SER A 88 -2.02 -8.15 13.13
C SER A 88 -2.26 -7.30 14.38
N LEU A 89 -2.73 -6.07 14.16
CA LEU A 89 -3.05 -5.13 15.20
C LEU A 89 -4.49 -4.66 15.00
N HIS A 90 -5.28 -4.75 16.05
CA HIS A 90 -6.68 -4.37 16.03
C HIS A 90 -6.85 -3.07 16.86
N ILE A 91 -7.36 -2.04 16.21
CA ILE A 91 -7.49 -0.71 16.82
C ILE A 91 -8.95 -0.30 16.78
N HIS A 92 -9.50 0.06 17.94
CA HIS A 92 -10.84 0.65 18.02
C HIS A 92 -10.71 2.15 17.75
N LEU A 93 -11.32 2.61 16.65
CA LEU A 93 -11.30 4.03 16.28
C LEU A 93 -12.37 4.80 17.03
N ASP A 94 -13.54 4.19 17.17
CA ASP A 94 -14.69 4.76 17.90
C ASP A 94 -15.59 3.62 18.38
N ALA A 95 -16.82 3.93 18.80
CA ALA A 95 -17.75 2.93 19.31
C ALA A 95 -18.11 1.84 18.30
N HIS A 96 -17.93 2.09 17.01
CA HIS A 96 -18.39 1.20 15.95
C HIS A 96 -17.28 0.75 15.02
N ASN A 97 -16.36 1.61 14.71
CA ASN A 97 -15.36 1.39 13.67
C ASN A 97 -14.05 0.85 14.24
N CYS A 98 -13.55 -0.17 13.58
CA CYS A 98 -12.25 -0.76 13.87
C CYS A 98 -11.33 -0.65 12.67
N LEU A 99 -10.07 -0.40 12.96
CA LEU A 99 -9.00 -0.51 11.98
C LEU A 99 -8.17 -1.75 12.32
N GLU A 100 -8.04 -2.66 11.37
CA GLU A 100 -7.14 -3.79 11.52
C GLU A 100 -5.95 -3.59 10.60
N VAL A 101 -4.75 -3.69 11.16
CA VAL A 101 -3.49 -3.53 10.42
C VAL A 101 -2.80 -4.88 10.44
N ILE A 102 -2.58 -5.44 9.26
CA ILE A 102 -2.03 -6.79 9.10
C ILE A 102 -0.70 -6.69 8.35
N VAL A 103 0.36 -7.19 8.98
CA VAL A 103 1.68 -7.23 8.35
C VAL A 103 1.86 -8.59 7.70
N VAL A 104 2.19 -8.57 6.41
CA VAL A 104 2.36 -9.77 5.59
C VAL A 104 3.73 -9.78 4.94
N ARG A 105 4.25 -10.98 4.69
CA ARG A 105 5.52 -11.16 4.01
C ARG A 105 5.45 -12.46 3.21
N GLY A 106 5.92 -12.41 1.98
CA GLY A 106 5.94 -13.58 1.14
C GLY A 106 6.07 -13.21 -0.32
N ALA A 107 5.86 -14.20 -1.19
CA ALA A 107 5.84 -13.98 -2.63
C ALA A 107 4.75 -12.96 -3.00
N ALA A 108 5.07 -12.02 -3.86
CA ALA A 108 4.16 -10.93 -4.23
C ALA A 108 2.78 -11.43 -4.64
N ASP A 109 2.70 -12.46 -5.47
CA ASP A 109 1.42 -13.03 -5.92
C ASP A 109 0.59 -13.54 -4.75
N LYS A 110 1.22 -14.18 -3.77
CA LYS A 110 0.53 -14.71 -2.59
C LYS A 110 0.06 -13.59 -1.67
N VAL A 111 0.89 -12.57 -1.49
CA VAL A 111 0.53 -11.40 -0.69
C VAL A 111 -0.69 -10.69 -1.30
N HIS A 112 -0.69 -10.49 -2.62
CA HIS A 112 -1.83 -9.88 -3.32
C HIS A 112 -3.08 -10.74 -3.24
N GLU A 113 -2.95 -12.06 -3.33
CA GLU A 113 -4.07 -12.99 -3.19
C GLU A 113 -4.71 -12.89 -1.80
N VAL A 114 -3.91 -12.95 -0.75
CA VAL A 114 -4.39 -12.87 0.64
C VAL A 114 -5.04 -11.51 0.89
N ALA A 115 -4.37 -10.42 0.47
CA ALA A 115 -4.91 -9.08 0.62
C ALA A 115 -6.24 -8.91 -0.11
N GLY A 116 -6.31 -9.38 -1.34
CA GLY A 116 -7.52 -9.29 -2.16
C GLY A 116 -8.72 -9.97 -1.51
N LYS A 117 -8.52 -11.16 -0.95
CA LYS A 117 -9.58 -11.91 -0.25
C LYS A 117 -10.04 -11.19 1.01
N LEU A 118 -9.12 -10.65 1.80
CA LEU A 118 -9.46 -9.91 3.02
C LEU A 118 -10.22 -8.63 2.68
N ILE A 119 -9.73 -7.85 1.72
CA ILE A 119 -10.34 -6.59 1.31
C ILE A 119 -11.74 -6.80 0.73
N ALA A 120 -11.92 -7.86 -0.04
CA ALA A 120 -13.20 -8.19 -0.68
C ALA A 120 -14.22 -8.84 0.25
N THR A 121 -13.84 -9.14 1.49
CA THR A 121 -14.74 -9.77 2.45
C THR A 121 -15.94 -8.87 2.75
N LYS A 122 -17.14 -9.45 2.66
CA LYS A 122 -18.39 -8.72 2.91
C LYS A 122 -18.37 -8.11 4.32
N GLY A 123 -18.63 -6.82 4.38
CA GLY A 123 -18.61 -6.04 5.63
C GLY A 123 -17.36 -5.20 5.82
N VAL A 124 -16.29 -5.46 5.08
CA VAL A 124 -15.12 -4.58 5.04
C VAL A 124 -15.49 -3.34 4.25
N GLN A 125 -15.49 -2.19 4.90
CA GLN A 125 -15.91 -0.92 4.31
C GLN A 125 -14.83 -0.32 3.42
N ASN A 126 -13.58 -0.48 3.81
CA ASN A 126 -12.42 0.03 3.08
C ASN A 126 -11.23 -0.85 3.39
N GLY A 127 -10.45 -1.15 2.38
CA GLY A 127 -9.24 -1.95 2.54
C GLY A 127 -8.17 -1.53 1.57
N ARG A 128 -6.93 -1.60 1.99
CA ARG A 128 -5.79 -1.21 1.18
C ARG A 128 -4.58 -2.07 1.51
N LEU A 129 -3.85 -2.45 0.47
CA LEU A 129 -2.54 -3.09 0.59
C LEU A 129 -1.46 -2.10 0.15
N THR A 130 -0.46 -1.92 1.00
CA THR A 130 0.75 -1.20 0.65
C THR A 130 1.92 -2.16 0.71
N THR A 131 2.68 -2.28 -0.36
CA THR A 131 3.82 -3.19 -0.42
C THR A 131 5.14 -2.44 -0.55
N THR A 132 6.17 -3.03 0.02
CA THR A 132 7.55 -2.57 -0.09
C THR A 132 8.44 -3.75 -0.44
N ALA A 133 9.53 -3.49 -1.14
CA ALA A 133 10.54 -4.50 -1.39
C ALA A 133 11.31 -4.80 -0.10
N THR A 134 11.73 -6.06 0.08
CA THR A 134 12.56 -6.45 1.21
C THR A 134 13.99 -5.97 1.05
N GLU A 135 14.42 -5.71 -0.19
CA GLU A 135 15.73 -5.18 -0.52
C GLU A 135 15.60 -4.03 -1.51
N ILE A 136 16.33 -2.96 -1.27
CA ILE A 136 16.44 -1.85 -2.20
C ILE A 136 17.75 -2.03 -2.96
N LYS A 137 17.65 -2.27 -4.26
CA LYS A 137 18.81 -2.30 -5.15
C LYS A 137 18.90 -0.97 -5.87
N HIS A 138 20.06 -0.36 -5.75
CA HIS A 138 20.37 0.90 -6.44
C HIS A 138 20.92 0.66 -7.82
#